data_6f5a25d12fc3a2260e71e50c759d34c6
#
_entry.id   6f5a25d12fc3a2260e71e50c759d34c6
#
_cell.length_a   1.000
_cell.length_b   1.000
_cell.length_c   1.000
_cell.angle_alpha   90.00
_cell.angle_beta   90.00
_cell.angle_gamma   90.00
#
_symmetry.space_group_name_H-M   'P 1'
#
loop_
_entity.id
_entity.type
_entity.pdbx_description
1 polymer ?
#
loop_
_entity_poly.entity_id
_entity_poly.type
_entity_poly.pdbx_seq_one_letter_code
_entity_poly.pdbx_strand_id
1 'polypeptide(L)'
;VTGPSDPALRRSRVCYDHLAGELAVRFFSTAMSHGWFDAQHLPDESTSVRLLPIGREGLARLGIDADLTADPVANTRRPGCRACMDWSERRHHLAGTIGARLLTHCLQRGWAVRAPDSRAVVFRKRGERALFEAFAE
;
A
#
# COMPACT_ATOMS: atom_id res chain seq x y z
N VAL A 1 19.99 -6.47 12.76
CA VAL A 1 18.62 -6.04 12.48
C VAL A 1 18.63 -5.00 11.36
N THR A 2 17.91 -5.26 10.30
CA THR A 2 17.77 -4.30 9.21
C THR A 2 16.55 -3.41 9.45
N GLY A 3 16.61 -2.20 8.90
CA GLY A 3 15.51 -1.25 9.00
C GLY A 3 15.58 -0.38 10.24
N PRO A 4 14.55 0.44 10.46
CA PRO A 4 14.54 1.36 11.60
C PRO A 4 14.42 0.62 12.93
N SER A 5 15.05 1.15 13.96
CA SER A 5 14.95 0.61 15.31
C SER A 5 13.69 1.06 16.05
N ASP A 6 13.10 2.18 15.64
CA ASP A 6 11.89 2.73 16.26
C ASP A 6 10.68 1.83 15.95
N PRO A 7 10.01 1.26 16.98
CA PRO A 7 8.84 0.39 16.75
C PRO A 7 7.72 1.06 15.96
N ALA A 8 7.50 2.36 16.15
CA ALA A 8 6.47 3.08 15.40
C ALA A 8 6.78 3.10 13.90
N LEU A 9 8.04 3.34 13.54
CA LEU A 9 8.48 3.33 12.14
C LEU A 9 8.41 1.94 11.53
N ARG A 10 8.71 0.89 12.30
CA ARG A 10 8.57 -0.49 11.83
C ARG A 10 7.12 -0.86 11.59
N ARG A 11 6.21 -0.37 12.43
CA ARG A 11 4.79 -0.68 12.31
C ARG A 11 4.19 -0.07 11.07
N SER A 12 4.41 1.23 10.85
CA SER A 12 3.88 1.92 9.67
C SER A 12 4.60 3.24 9.47
N ARG A 13 4.99 3.51 8.24
CA ARG A 13 5.69 4.73 7.87
C ARG A 13 5.41 5.09 6.43
N VAL A 14 5.84 6.30 6.04
CA VAL A 14 5.83 6.73 4.64
C VAL A 14 7.13 6.30 3.98
N CYS A 15 7.03 5.63 2.82
CA CYS A 15 8.16 5.37 1.94
C CYS A 15 7.90 6.15 0.65
N TYR A 16 8.60 7.24 0.46
CA TYR A 16 8.38 8.18 -0.64
C TYR A 16 6.95 8.76 -0.58
N ASP A 17 5.93 8.11 -1.17
CA ASP A 17 4.56 8.60 -1.20
C ASP A 17 3.53 7.51 -0.88
N HIS A 18 3.97 6.36 -0.36
CA HIS A 18 3.10 5.23 -0.03
C HIS A 18 3.44 4.65 1.33
N LEU A 19 2.54 3.80 1.84
CA LEU A 19 2.73 3.14 3.12
C LEU A 19 3.81 2.06 3.05
N ALA A 20 4.61 1.96 4.10
CA ALA A 20 5.60 0.93 4.31
C ALA A 20 5.51 0.42 5.75
N GLY A 21 6.24 -0.64 6.05
CA GLY A 21 6.27 -1.27 7.37
C GLY A 21 5.35 -2.49 7.45
N GLU A 22 5.18 -3.00 8.66
CA GLU A 22 4.42 -4.23 8.91
C GLU A 22 2.99 -4.19 8.34
N LEU A 23 2.27 -3.10 8.58
CA LEU A 23 0.89 -2.97 8.11
C LEU A 23 0.80 -2.99 6.59
N ALA A 24 1.71 -2.27 5.92
CA ALA A 24 1.72 -2.19 4.47
C ALA A 24 2.05 -3.54 3.85
N VAL A 25 3.03 -4.24 4.40
CA VAL A 25 3.42 -5.59 3.93
C VAL A 25 2.27 -6.56 4.13
N ARG A 26 1.63 -6.53 5.31
CA ARG A 26 0.50 -7.41 5.61
C ARG A 26 -0.68 -7.14 4.68
N PHE A 27 -0.98 -5.87 4.42
CA PHE A 27 -2.05 -5.50 3.50
C PHE A 27 -1.79 -6.05 2.10
N PHE A 28 -0.60 -5.82 1.56
CA PHE A 28 -0.24 -6.28 0.22
C PHE A 28 -0.23 -7.81 0.13
N SER A 29 0.32 -8.47 1.13
CA SER A 29 0.37 -9.92 1.22
C SER A 29 -1.04 -10.53 1.22
N THR A 30 -1.94 -9.94 2.01
CA THR A 30 -3.34 -10.37 2.11
C THR A 30 -4.06 -10.14 0.78
N ALA A 31 -3.85 -8.96 0.18
CA ALA A 31 -4.43 -8.64 -1.12
C ALA A 31 -3.96 -9.62 -2.20
N MET A 32 -2.68 -9.98 -2.20
CA MET A 32 -2.14 -10.97 -3.12
C MET A 32 -2.83 -12.33 -2.94
N SER A 33 -2.98 -12.78 -1.70
CA SER A 33 -3.62 -14.08 -1.42
C SER A 33 -5.10 -14.08 -1.78
N HIS A 34 -5.74 -12.92 -1.81
CA HIS A 34 -7.14 -12.77 -2.24
C HIS A 34 -7.30 -12.55 -3.75
N GLY A 35 -6.19 -12.59 -4.49
CA GLY A 35 -6.24 -12.46 -5.94
C GLY A 35 -6.43 -11.04 -6.45
N TRP A 36 -6.09 -10.04 -5.66
CA TRP A 36 -6.23 -8.64 -6.07
C TRP A 36 -5.17 -8.23 -7.10
N PHE A 37 -3.99 -8.83 -7.02
CA PHE A 37 -2.86 -8.50 -7.87
C PHE A 37 -2.23 -9.74 -8.45
N ASP A 38 -1.68 -9.57 -9.65
CA ASP A 38 -0.83 -10.56 -10.28
C ASP A 38 0.59 -10.00 -10.28
N ALA A 39 1.53 -10.75 -9.72
CA ALA A 39 2.92 -10.33 -9.62
C ALA A 39 3.79 -11.27 -10.44
N GLN A 40 4.73 -10.70 -11.16
CA GLN A 40 5.60 -11.44 -12.06
C GLN A 40 7.03 -10.91 -11.94
N HIS A 41 7.97 -11.82 -11.73
CA HIS A 41 9.39 -11.47 -11.74
C HIS A 41 9.86 -11.23 -13.15
N LEU A 42 10.59 -10.16 -13.36
CA LEU A 42 11.16 -9.80 -14.65
C LEU A 42 12.63 -10.24 -14.70
N PRO A 43 13.20 -10.34 -15.93
CA PRO A 43 14.60 -10.77 -16.07
C PRO A 43 15.62 -9.90 -15.34
N ASP A 44 15.30 -8.64 -15.07
CA ASP A 44 16.18 -7.72 -14.34
C ASP A 44 16.02 -7.81 -12.82
N GLU A 45 15.37 -8.87 -12.33
CA GLU A 45 15.10 -9.15 -10.92
C GLU A 45 14.06 -8.21 -10.28
N SER A 46 13.47 -7.29 -11.05
CA SER A 46 12.36 -6.48 -10.56
C SER A 46 11.07 -7.30 -10.56
N THR A 47 10.04 -6.78 -9.89
CA THR A 47 8.73 -7.41 -9.84
C THR A 47 7.68 -6.48 -10.45
N SER A 48 7.02 -6.95 -11.49
CA SER A 48 5.89 -6.26 -12.09
C SER A 48 4.61 -6.66 -11.37
N VAL A 49 3.75 -5.69 -11.08
CA VAL A 49 2.47 -5.92 -10.38
C VAL A 49 1.34 -5.35 -11.22
N ARG A 50 0.31 -6.17 -11.42
CA ARG A 50 -0.88 -5.78 -12.16
C ARG A 50 -2.11 -5.92 -11.27
N LEU A 51 -2.95 -4.89 -11.24
CA LEU A 51 -4.21 -4.92 -10.52
C LEU A 51 -5.24 -5.73 -11.32
N LEU A 52 -5.83 -6.72 -10.68
CA LEU A 52 -6.85 -7.57 -11.28
C LEU A 52 -8.26 -7.03 -10.97
N PRO A 53 -9.30 -7.47 -11.71
CA PRO A 53 -10.67 -6.97 -11.47
C PRO A 53 -11.16 -7.13 -10.04
N ILE A 54 -10.85 -8.27 -9.40
CA ILE A 54 -11.27 -8.51 -8.01
C ILE A 54 -10.57 -7.54 -7.05
N GLY A 55 -9.33 -7.15 -7.35
CA GLY A 55 -8.62 -6.14 -6.57
C GLY A 55 -9.22 -4.75 -6.74
N ARG A 56 -9.63 -4.42 -7.96
CA ARG A 56 -10.32 -3.17 -8.25
C ARG A 56 -11.61 -3.07 -7.43
N GLU A 57 -12.38 -4.15 -7.37
CA GLU A 57 -13.59 -4.21 -6.55
C GLU A 57 -13.27 -4.05 -5.07
N GLY A 58 -12.21 -4.71 -4.59
CA GLY A 58 -11.79 -4.60 -3.20
C GLY A 58 -11.38 -3.19 -2.81
N LEU A 59 -10.62 -2.52 -3.67
CA LEU A 59 -10.24 -1.12 -3.46
C LEU A 59 -11.49 -0.22 -3.46
N ALA A 60 -12.45 -0.48 -4.34
CA ALA A 60 -13.70 0.28 -4.36
C ALA A 60 -14.48 0.14 -3.06
N ARG A 61 -14.49 -1.05 -2.45
CA ARG A 61 -15.13 -1.25 -1.14
C ARG A 61 -14.45 -0.45 -0.04
N LEU A 62 -13.15 -0.20 -0.17
CA LEU A 62 -12.43 0.69 0.74
C LEU A 62 -12.72 2.17 0.47
N GLY A 63 -13.26 2.48 -0.70
CA GLY A 63 -13.48 3.85 -1.14
C GLY A 63 -12.37 4.40 -2.02
N ILE A 64 -11.51 3.53 -2.53
CA ILE A 64 -10.37 3.93 -3.36
C ILE A 64 -10.71 3.68 -4.82
N ASP A 65 -10.68 4.76 -5.63
CA ASP A 65 -10.86 4.66 -7.07
C ASP A 65 -9.55 4.17 -7.70
N ALA A 66 -9.62 3.02 -8.34
CA ALA A 66 -8.48 2.42 -9.02
C ALA A 66 -8.46 2.71 -10.53
N ASP A 67 -9.39 3.51 -11.03
CA ASP A 67 -9.39 3.95 -12.42
C ASP A 67 -8.34 5.04 -12.59
N LEU A 68 -7.29 4.73 -13.33
CA LEU A 68 -6.18 5.65 -13.57
C LEU A 68 -6.31 6.40 -14.87
N THR A 69 -7.29 6.09 -15.71
CA THR A 69 -7.39 6.66 -17.05
C THR A 69 -7.72 8.16 -17.02
N ALA A 70 -8.44 8.62 -16.00
CA ALA A 70 -8.82 10.02 -15.87
C ALA A 70 -7.81 10.84 -15.06
N ASP A 71 -6.76 10.23 -14.55
CA ASP A 71 -5.75 10.90 -13.72
C ASP A 71 -4.57 11.33 -14.58
N PRO A 72 -4.33 12.64 -14.76
CA PRO A 72 -3.21 13.10 -15.59
C PRO A 72 -1.85 12.65 -15.05
N VAL A 73 -1.73 12.47 -13.73
CA VAL A 73 -0.48 11.98 -13.11
C VAL A 73 -0.28 10.50 -13.41
N ALA A 74 -1.35 9.72 -13.41
CA ALA A 74 -1.29 8.28 -13.68
C ALA A 74 -0.95 7.98 -15.15
N ASN A 75 -1.23 8.91 -16.06
CA ASN A 75 -0.91 8.76 -17.48
C ASN A 75 0.53 9.10 -17.79
N THR A 76 1.34 9.38 -16.78
CA THR A 76 2.77 9.62 -16.95
C THR A 76 3.51 8.28 -16.95
N ARG A 77 4.83 8.35 -16.91
CA ARG A 77 5.69 7.15 -16.88
C ARG A 77 5.60 6.35 -15.60
N ARG A 78 4.84 6.85 -14.63
CA ARG A 78 4.72 6.21 -13.32
C ARG A 78 3.82 4.99 -13.43
N PRO A 79 4.27 3.80 -12.97
CA PRO A 79 3.40 2.62 -12.94
C PRO A 79 2.21 2.81 -12.00
N GLY A 80 1.03 2.30 -12.40
CA GLY A 80 -0.16 2.32 -11.56
C GLY A 80 0.02 1.51 -10.28
N CYS A 81 0.64 0.33 -10.42
CA CYS A 81 0.96 -0.55 -9.29
C CYS A 81 2.41 -0.98 -9.39
N ARG A 82 3.08 -1.06 -8.26
CA ARG A 82 4.47 -1.50 -8.19
C ARG A 82 4.71 -2.16 -6.84
N ALA A 83 5.54 -3.21 -6.85
CA ALA A 83 6.01 -3.82 -5.62
C ALA A 83 7.31 -3.12 -5.21
N CYS A 84 7.36 -2.66 -3.97
CA CYS A 84 8.53 -2.01 -3.40
C CYS A 84 9.03 -2.87 -2.23
N MET A 85 10.32 -3.19 -2.20
CA MET A 85 10.88 -3.98 -1.11
C MET A 85 10.84 -3.17 0.18
N ASP A 86 10.16 -3.71 1.20
CA ASP A 86 10.13 -3.08 2.51
C ASP A 86 11.45 -3.32 3.23
N TRP A 87 12.07 -2.24 3.64
CA TRP A 87 13.39 -2.29 4.26
C TRP A 87 13.38 -3.06 5.58
N SER A 88 12.35 -2.88 6.39
CA SER A 88 12.30 -3.50 7.72
C SER A 88 11.77 -4.94 7.68
N GLU A 89 10.83 -5.22 6.78
CA GLU A 89 10.16 -6.53 6.72
C GLU A 89 10.82 -7.49 5.74
N ARG A 90 11.62 -6.97 4.82
CA ARG A 90 12.29 -7.76 3.77
C ARG A 90 11.28 -8.48 2.86
N ARG A 91 10.10 -7.91 2.74
CA ARG A 91 9.01 -8.35 1.87
C ARG A 91 8.44 -7.13 1.16
N HIS A 92 7.65 -7.35 0.13
CA HIS A 92 7.14 -6.24 -0.67
C HIS A 92 5.92 -5.57 -0.04
N HIS A 93 5.81 -4.26 -0.26
CA HIS A 93 4.59 -3.50 -0.05
C HIS A 93 4.20 -2.81 -1.36
N LEU A 94 2.96 -2.31 -1.42
CA LEU A 94 2.40 -1.72 -2.63
C LEU A 94 2.88 -0.29 -2.82
N ALA A 95 3.39 0.01 -4.00
CA ALA A 95 3.83 1.34 -4.43
C ALA A 95 3.09 1.73 -5.72
N GLY A 96 3.58 2.76 -6.39
CA GLY A 96 2.94 3.29 -7.58
C GLY A 96 1.75 4.17 -7.24
N THR A 97 0.96 4.54 -8.23
CA THR A 97 -0.18 5.45 -8.04
C THR A 97 -1.22 4.88 -7.07
N ILE A 98 -1.50 3.58 -7.15
CA ILE A 98 -2.47 2.93 -6.24
C ILE A 98 -1.93 2.93 -4.81
N GLY A 99 -0.63 2.65 -4.63
CA GLY A 99 0.00 2.72 -3.31
C GLY A 99 -0.11 4.12 -2.70
N ALA A 100 0.12 5.15 -3.50
CA ALA A 100 -0.02 6.55 -3.07
C ALA A 100 -1.48 6.88 -2.72
N ARG A 101 -2.43 6.42 -3.51
CA ARG A 101 -3.86 6.63 -3.23
C ARG A 101 -4.30 5.94 -1.95
N LEU A 102 -3.75 4.76 -1.67
CA LEU A 102 -4.03 4.05 -0.42
C LEU A 102 -3.60 4.88 0.79
N LEU A 103 -2.39 5.41 0.79
CA LEU A 103 -1.91 6.26 1.88
C LEU A 103 -2.79 7.50 2.05
N THR A 104 -3.04 8.21 0.94
CA THR A 104 -3.87 9.41 0.96
C THR A 104 -5.26 9.12 1.53
N HIS A 105 -5.85 8.00 1.12
CA HIS A 105 -7.18 7.61 1.58
C HIS A 105 -7.20 7.34 3.09
N CYS A 106 -6.21 6.61 3.60
CA CYS A 106 -6.10 6.33 5.03
C CYS A 106 -6.02 7.62 5.85
N LEU A 107 -5.26 8.59 5.36
CA LEU A 107 -5.13 9.89 6.04
C LEU A 107 -6.42 10.70 5.96
N GLN A 108 -7.04 10.76 4.78
CA GLN A 108 -8.28 11.51 4.57
C GLN A 108 -9.44 10.96 5.38
N ARG A 109 -9.51 9.63 5.53
CA ARG A 109 -10.57 8.99 6.30
C ARG A 109 -10.32 9.04 7.81
N GLY A 110 -9.18 9.55 8.22
CA GLY A 110 -8.83 9.59 9.64
C GLY A 110 -8.51 8.22 10.22
N TRP A 111 -8.22 7.24 9.36
CA TRP A 111 -7.80 5.90 9.81
C TRP A 111 -6.39 5.96 10.40
N ALA A 112 -5.61 6.92 9.94
CA ALA A 112 -4.24 7.13 10.39
C ALA A 112 -3.90 8.60 10.38
N VAL A 113 -2.87 8.97 11.14
CA VAL A 113 -2.33 10.33 11.16
C VAL A 113 -0.81 10.26 11.00
N ARG A 114 -0.25 11.29 10.37
CA ARG A 114 1.21 11.41 10.29
C ARG A 114 1.77 11.90 11.62
N ALA A 115 2.84 11.26 12.08
CA ALA A 115 3.58 11.78 13.22
C ALA A 115 4.26 13.11 12.82
N PRO A 116 4.24 14.13 13.69
CA PRO A 116 4.74 15.46 13.30
C PRO A 116 6.25 15.51 13.07
N ASP A 117 7.02 14.69 13.78
CA ASP A 117 8.49 14.78 13.78
C ASP A 117 9.18 13.59 13.12
N SER A 118 8.43 12.74 12.40
CA SER A 118 9.03 11.59 11.76
C SER A 118 8.21 11.15 10.56
N ARG A 119 8.66 10.10 9.87
CA ARG A 119 7.91 9.50 8.77
C ARG A 119 6.87 8.48 9.25
N ALA A 120 6.71 8.30 10.56
CA ALA A 120 5.76 7.35 11.10
C ALA A 120 4.32 7.74 10.73
N VAL A 121 3.51 6.73 10.43
CA VAL A 121 2.08 6.86 10.17
C VAL A 121 1.38 6.05 11.26
N VAL A 122 0.64 6.72 12.13
CA VAL A 122 0.03 6.09 13.29
C VAL A 122 -1.42 5.75 12.98
N PHE A 123 -1.71 4.45 12.91
CA PHE A 123 -3.07 3.96 12.67
C PHE A 123 -3.85 3.88 13.98
N ARG A 124 -5.11 4.33 13.92
CA ARG A 124 -6.07 4.04 14.97
C ARG A 124 -6.52 2.60 14.83
N LYS A 125 -6.92 1.96 15.94
CA LYS A 125 -7.42 0.57 15.87
C LYS A 125 -8.59 0.43 14.93
N ARG A 126 -9.50 1.40 14.94
CA ARG A 126 -10.64 1.44 14.01
C ARG A 126 -10.21 1.54 12.57
N GLY A 127 -9.18 2.36 12.30
CA GLY A 127 -8.66 2.55 10.96
C GLY A 127 -7.96 1.31 10.43
N GLU A 128 -7.17 0.67 11.28
CA GLU A 128 -6.51 -0.58 10.95
C GLU A 128 -7.55 -1.66 10.60
N ARG A 129 -8.61 -1.74 11.39
CA ARG A 129 -9.71 -2.66 11.15
C ARG A 129 -10.41 -2.37 9.83
N ALA A 130 -10.70 -1.09 9.56
CA ALA A 130 -11.34 -0.66 8.32
C ALA A 130 -10.51 -1.03 7.09
N LEU A 131 -9.19 -0.87 7.18
CA LEU A 131 -8.29 -1.19 6.09
C LEU A 131 -8.40 -2.67 5.69
N PHE A 132 -8.58 -3.57 6.64
CA PHE A 132 -8.63 -5.00 6.40
C PHE A 132 -10.06 -5.55 6.20
N GLU A 133 -11.10 -4.73 6.38
CA GLU A 133 -12.49 -5.15 6.17
C GLU A 133 -12.78 -5.51 4.71
N ALA A 134 -12.03 -4.96 3.77
CA ALA A 134 -12.20 -5.29 2.35
C ALA A 134 -11.95 -6.77 2.05
N PHE A 135 -11.27 -7.48 2.93
CA PHE A 135 -10.99 -8.91 2.80
C PHE A 135 -11.99 -9.78 3.55
N ALA A 136 -12.89 -9.18 4.31
CA ALA A 136 -13.91 -9.93 5.04
C ALA A 136 -14.95 -10.49 4.06
N GLU A 137 -15.38 -11.71 4.32
CA GLU A 137 -16.42 -12.36 3.54
C GLU A 137 -17.80 -12.23 4.18
#